data_4db81ff93d5ec096e45883e5d8647304
#
_entry.id   4db81ff93d5ec096e45883e5d8647304
#
_cell.length_a   1.000
_cell.length_b   1.000
_cell.length_c   1.000
_cell.angle_alpha   90.00
_cell.angle_beta   90.00
_cell.angle_gamma   90.00
#
_symmetry.space_group_name_H-M   'P 1'
#
loop_
_entity.id
_entity.type
_entity.pdbx_description
1 polymer ?
#
loop_
_entity_poly.entity_id
_entity_poly.type
_entity_poly.pdbx_seq_one_letter_code
_entity_poly.pdbx_strand_id
1 'polypeptide(L)'
;LDCIDKNRKKLFFSIPKIISSIKNTHDDKINKQKNLFENIIESEREFDFTVDDNWSKKELLMEEFKSLGFYISDHPLSDYKSLFEELKIVSFKDFLHNDKTEGLIAGTLMSIQEKKTAKGSPYAILKFSDQNSDFELFIFSEILIQNREKLKESESFVLTLLKDGNGENSQKRTNVKKIVSLDEIINRSYDNISIELNDNYDLAELKNFLKDKGNTKIQIIVPHNNKKIILSL
;
A
#
# COMPACT_ATOMS: atom_id res chain seq x y z
N LEU A 1 -10.34 22.82 0.55
CA LEU A 1 -9.64 23.01 1.82
C LEU A 1 -8.15 23.33 1.62
N ASP A 2 -7.52 22.84 0.55
CA ASP A 2 -6.11 23.09 0.22
C ASP A 2 -5.78 24.59 -0.04
N CYS A 3 -6.81 25.41 -0.23
CA CYS A 3 -6.68 26.86 -0.28
C CYS A 3 -6.52 27.51 1.11
N ILE A 4 -6.86 26.81 2.19
CA ILE A 4 -6.74 27.28 3.57
C ILE A 4 -5.38 26.85 4.13
N ASP A 5 -5.08 25.56 4.06
CA ASP A 5 -3.80 25.00 4.44
C ASP A 5 -3.51 23.75 3.56
N LYS A 6 -2.27 23.59 3.12
CA LYS A 6 -1.83 22.43 2.35
C LYS A 6 -1.66 21.18 3.24
N ASN A 7 -1.52 21.37 4.55
CA ASN A 7 -1.41 20.28 5.50
C ASN A 7 -2.80 19.71 5.82
N ARG A 8 -3.20 18.68 5.08
CA ARG A 8 -4.50 18.03 5.23
C ARG A 8 -4.67 17.35 6.60
N LYS A 9 -3.60 16.80 7.18
CA LYS A 9 -3.61 16.21 8.52
C LYS A 9 -3.98 17.24 9.58
N LYS A 10 -3.35 18.40 9.51
CA LYS A 10 -3.61 19.55 10.39
C LYS A 10 -5.08 19.99 10.30
N LEU A 11 -5.59 20.17 9.09
CA LEU A 11 -6.98 20.53 8.87
C LEU A 11 -7.95 19.47 9.43
N PHE A 12 -7.70 18.20 9.15
CA PHE A 12 -8.56 17.08 9.58
C PHE A 12 -8.68 17.04 11.11
N PHE A 13 -7.57 17.09 11.84
CA PHE A 13 -7.58 17.06 13.30
C PHE A 13 -8.11 18.36 13.93
N SER A 14 -8.19 19.46 13.17
CA SER A 14 -8.76 20.73 13.64
C SER A 14 -10.29 20.79 13.52
N ILE A 15 -10.91 19.95 12.69
CA ILE A 15 -12.36 19.94 12.46
C ILE A 15 -13.17 19.88 13.77
N PRO A 16 -12.90 18.97 14.74
CA PRO A 16 -13.68 18.92 15.96
C PRO A 16 -13.62 20.23 16.78
N LYS A 17 -12.44 20.87 16.85
CA LYS A 17 -12.24 22.14 17.54
C LYS A 17 -13.03 23.27 16.83
N ILE A 18 -12.97 23.31 15.51
CA ILE A 18 -13.71 24.29 14.70
C ILE A 18 -15.21 24.13 14.92
N ILE A 19 -15.74 22.91 14.85
CA ILE A 19 -17.16 22.63 15.07
C ILE A 19 -17.59 23.05 16.48
N SER A 20 -16.80 22.72 17.52
CA SER A 20 -17.12 23.11 18.90
C SER A 20 -17.12 24.63 19.09
N SER A 21 -16.14 25.32 18.49
CA SER A 21 -16.08 26.80 18.52
C SER A 21 -17.30 27.44 17.85
N ILE A 22 -17.72 26.91 16.69
CA ILE A 22 -18.90 27.39 15.96
C ILE A 22 -20.20 27.18 16.80
N LYS A 23 -20.33 25.97 17.40
CA LYS A 23 -21.49 25.65 18.25
C LYS A 23 -21.58 26.60 19.44
N ASN A 24 -20.47 26.81 20.17
CA ASN A 24 -20.43 27.73 21.31
C ASN A 24 -20.83 29.14 20.90
N THR A 25 -20.28 29.65 19.77
CA THR A 25 -20.61 30.97 19.25
C THR A 25 -22.11 31.10 18.85
N HIS A 26 -22.69 30.01 18.32
CA HIS A 26 -24.09 29.98 17.95
C HIS A 26 -25.00 29.97 19.18
N ASP A 27 -24.66 29.17 20.20
CA ASP A 27 -25.41 29.08 21.46
C ASP A 27 -25.36 30.44 22.24
N ASP A 28 -24.20 31.12 22.25
CA ASP A 28 -24.03 32.44 22.84
C ASP A 28 -24.91 33.47 22.13
N LYS A 29 -25.02 33.42 20.81
CA LYS A 29 -25.89 34.29 20.01
C LYS A 29 -27.40 34.06 20.31
N ILE A 30 -27.82 32.82 20.47
CA ILE A 30 -29.20 32.43 20.78
C ILE A 30 -29.56 32.89 22.20
N ASN A 31 -28.66 32.68 23.16
CA ASN A 31 -28.88 33.03 24.56
C ASN A 31 -28.75 34.56 24.85
N LYS A 32 -28.45 35.37 23.83
CA LYS A 32 -28.20 36.84 23.97
C LYS A 32 -27.16 37.17 25.04
N GLN A 33 -26.30 36.24 25.39
CA GLN A 33 -25.18 36.50 26.27
C GLN A 33 -24.09 37.22 25.47
N LYS A 34 -24.00 38.55 25.63
CA LYS A 34 -22.87 39.32 25.14
C LYS A 34 -21.65 38.97 26.00
N ASN A 35 -20.67 38.34 25.41
CA ASN A 35 -19.36 38.16 26.06
C ASN A 35 -18.75 39.53 26.28
N LEU A 36 -18.45 39.87 27.52
CA LEU A 36 -17.83 41.19 27.90
C LEU A 36 -16.47 41.43 27.16
N PHE A 37 -15.90 40.39 26.54
CA PHE A 37 -14.63 40.43 25.82
C PHE A 37 -14.76 40.24 24.31
N GLU A 38 -15.95 40.41 23.74
CA GLU A 38 -16.26 40.17 22.31
C GLU A 38 -15.34 41.00 21.39
N ASN A 39 -14.99 42.22 21.77
CA ASN A 39 -14.10 43.10 21.00
C ASN A 39 -12.61 42.76 21.08
N ILE A 40 -12.18 41.88 22.02
CA ILE A 40 -10.81 41.44 22.16
C ILE A 40 -10.60 40.09 21.48
N ILE A 41 -11.65 39.27 21.36
CA ILE A 41 -11.59 37.90 20.83
C ILE A 41 -11.72 37.86 19.30
N GLU A 42 -12.31 38.90 18.66
CA GLU A 42 -12.45 38.91 17.19
C GLU A 42 -11.11 39.11 16.45
N SER A 43 -10.09 39.69 17.08
CA SER A 43 -8.79 39.95 16.42
C SER A 43 -7.76 38.87 16.54
N GLU A 44 -7.95 37.85 17.41
CA GLU A 44 -6.93 36.81 17.65
C GLU A 44 -7.50 35.40 17.84
N ARG A 45 -8.48 34.99 17.02
CA ARG A 45 -8.77 33.57 16.90
C ARG A 45 -7.74 32.90 15.99
N GLU A 46 -6.47 32.97 16.36
CA GLU A 46 -5.51 31.99 15.86
C GLU A 46 -5.97 30.62 16.36
N PHE A 47 -6.54 29.83 15.45
CA PHE A 47 -6.75 28.41 15.70
C PHE A 47 -5.38 27.80 15.88
N ASP A 48 -5.01 27.53 17.11
CA ASP A 48 -3.81 26.78 17.45
C ASP A 48 -3.98 25.35 16.91
N PHE A 49 -3.45 25.14 15.73
CA PHE A 49 -3.44 23.86 15.06
C PHE A 49 -2.36 23.03 15.72
N THR A 50 -2.75 22.06 16.51
CA THR A 50 -1.87 21.25 17.37
C THR A 50 -1.02 20.21 16.62
N VAL A 51 -1.10 20.13 15.29
CA VAL A 51 -0.41 19.12 14.47
C VAL A 51 0.40 19.82 13.39
N ASP A 52 1.72 19.73 13.47
CA ASP A 52 2.65 20.30 12.49
C ASP A 52 3.09 19.28 11.42
N ASP A 53 2.98 17.98 11.71
CA ASP A 53 3.38 16.93 10.77
C ASP A 53 2.37 16.73 9.64
N ASN A 54 2.87 16.43 8.45
CA ASN A 54 2.04 16.00 7.32
C ASN A 54 1.84 14.49 7.35
N TRP A 55 0.74 14.04 6.74
CA TRP A 55 0.60 12.63 6.42
C TRP A 55 1.68 12.18 5.45
N SER A 56 2.24 10.99 5.69
CA SER A 56 3.00 10.29 4.67
C SER A 56 2.10 9.96 3.46
N LYS A 57 2.70 9.68 2.31
CA LYS A 57 1.94 9.29 1.10
C LYS A 57 1.00 8.10 1.37
N LYS A 58 1.48 7.07 2.09
CA LYS A 58 0.69 5.89 2.47
C LYS A 58 -0.52 6.28 3.33
N GLU A 59 -0.32 7.12 4.34
CA GLU A 59 -1.40 7.59 5.22
C GLU A 59 -2.41 8.44 4.45
N LEU A 60 -1.94 9.32 3.56
CA LEU A 60 -2.81 10.19 2.75
C LEU A 60 -3.73 9.36 1.86
N LEU A 61 -3.18 8.36 1.16
CA LEU A 61 -3.95 7.44 0.33
C LEU A 61 -4.93 6.60 1.16
N MET A 62 -4.53 6.18 2.36
CA MET A 62 -5.41 5.45 3.27
C MET A 62 -6.59 6.31 3.75
N GLU A 63 -6.37 7.57 4.12
CA GLU A 63 -7.45 8.48 4.53
C GLU A 63 -8.34 8.89 3.34
N GLU A 64 -7.76 9.03 2.13
CA GLU A 64 -8.52 9.22 0.90
C GLU A 64 -9.45 8.02 0.66
N PHE A 65 -8.92 6.80 0.72
CA PHE A 65 -9.70 5.58 0.57
C PHE A 65 -10.80 5.45 1.63
N LYS A 66 -10.52 5.70 2.90
CA LYS A 66 -11.53 5.67 3.97
C LYS A 66 -12.67 6.65 3.72
N SER A 67 -12.35 7.81 3.14
CA SER A 67 -13.32 8.88 2.91
C SER A 67 -14.18 8.67 1.66
N LEU A 68 -13.58 8.13 0.60
CA LEU A 68 -14.18 8.05 -0.74
C LEU A 68 -14.52 6.62 -1.18
N GLY A 69 -13.84 5.62 -0.62
CA GLY A 69 -13.97 4.22 -1.01
C GLY A 69 -13.16 3.82 -2.24
N PHE A 70 -12.33 4.72 -2.78
CA PHE A 70 -11.44 4.50 -3.92
C PHE A 70 -10.28 5.48 -3.91
N TYR A 71 -9.23 5.20 -4.70
CA TYR A 71 -8.05 6.04 -4.83
C TYR A 71 -8.18 7.02 -6.00
N ILE A 72 -7.89 8.32 -5.78
CA ILE A 72 -7.93 9.37 -6.81
C ILE A 72 -6.55 9.96 -7.05
N SER A 73 -5.83 10.29 -5.98
CA SER A 73 -4.57 11.04 -6.07
C SER A 73 -3.46 10.21 -6.68
N ASP A 74 -3.34 8.96 -6.24
CA ASP A 74 -2.39 7.96 -6.71
C ASP A 74 -2.83 6.58 -6.21
N HIS A 75 -2.21 5.50 -6.72
CA HIS A 75 -2.48 4.14 -6.25
C HIS A 75 -1.34 3.65 -5.35
N PRO A 76 -1.62 2.92 -4.23
CA PRO A 76 -0.58 2.39 -3.34
C PRO A 76 0.49 1.55 -4.03
N LEU A 77 0.16 0.93 -5.17
CA LEU A 77 1.08 0.11 -5.96
C LEU A 77 1.97 0.90 -6.93
N SER A 78 1.77 2.22 -7.07
CA SER A 78 2.47 3.03 -8.09
C SER A 78 3.98 3.10 -7.87
N ASP A 79 4.42 3.06 -6.61
CA ASP A 79 5.84 3.19 -6.26
C ASP A 79 6.64 1.88 -6.49
N TYR A 80 5.95 0.76 -6.82
CA TYR A 80 6.57 -0.57 -6.91
C TYR A 80 6.68 -1.12 -8.33
N LYS A 81 6.62 -0.27 -9.35
CA LYS A 81 6.66 -0.69 -10.77
C LYS A 81 7.89 -1.52 -11.11
N SER A 82 9.08 -1.08 -10.69
CA SER A 82 10.34 -1.80 -10.94
C SER A 82 10.36 -3.19 -10.30
N LEU A 83 9.84 -3.30 -9.07
CA LEU A 83 9.69 -4.58 -8.39
C LEU A 83 8.70 -5.50 -9.11
N PHE A 84 7.62 -4.95 -9.65
CA PHE A 84 6.63 -5.73 -10.39
C PHE A 84 7.17 -6.25 -11.73
N GLU A 85 8.01 -5.47 -12.41
CA GLU A 85 8.71 -5.90 -13.62
C GLU A 85 9.70 -7.05 -13.31
N GLU A 86 10.48 -6.92 -12.24
CA GLU A 86 11.42 -7.95 -11.79
C GLU A 86 10.70 -9.27 -11.44
N LEU A 87 9.61 -9.20 -10.68
CA LEU A 87 8.81 -10.35 -10.27
C LEU A 87 7.86 -10.85 -11.37
N LYS A 88 7.81 -10.18 -12.53
CA LYS A 88 6.89 -10.48 -13.64
C LYS A 88 5.42 -10.47 -13.21
N ILE A 89 5.07 -9.53 -12.32
CA ILE A 89 3.70 -9.28 -11.90
C ILE A 89 2.97 -8.60 -13.04
N VAL A 90 1.77 -9.08 -13.34
CA VAL A 90 0.90 -8.55 -14.40
C VAL A 90 -0.38 -7.98 -13.79
N SER A 91 -1.12 -7.14 -14.54
CA SER A 91 -2.44 -6.70 -14.11
C SER A 91 -3.43 -7.88 -14.10
N PHE A 92 -4.47 -7.79 -13.26
CA PHE A 92 -5.51 -8.83 -13.23
C PHE A 92 -6.18 -9.02 -14.59
N LYS A 93 -6.42 -7.92 -15.29
CA LYS A 93 -7.00 -7.93 -16.63
C LYS A 93 -6.11 -8.66 -17.64
N ASP A 94 -4.81 -8.37 -17.66
CA ASP A 94 -3.85 -9.04 -18.54
C ASP A 94 -3.72 -10.52 -18.20
N PHE A 95 -3.73 -10.85 -16.91
CA PHE A 95 -3.75 -12.25 -16.48
C PHE A 95 -4.97 -12.98 -17.04
N LEU A 96 -6.16 -12.42 -16.96
CA LEU A 96 -7.37 -13.08 -17.50
C LEU A 96 -7.28 -13.35 -19.01
N HIS A 97 -6.65 -12.44 -19.76
CA HIS A 97 -6.56 -12.54 -21.21
C HIS A 97 -5.39 -13.39 -21.73
N ASN A 98 -4.37 -13.61 -20.92
CA ASN A 98 -3.22 -14.44 -21.34
C ASN A 98 -3.55 -15.95 -21.21
N ASP A 99 -2.76 -16.80 -21.89
CA ASP A 99 -2.96 -18.26 -21.88
C ASP A 99 -2.27 -18.97 -20.71
N LYS A 100 -1.59 -18.22 -19.83
CA LYS A 100 -0.93 -18.79 -18.66
C LYS A 100 -1.95 -19.29 -17.65
N THR A 101 -1.74 -20.47 -17.12
CA THR A 101 -2.57 -21.06 -16.07
C THR A 101 -2.27 -20.53 -14.68
N GLU A 102 -1.04 -20.03 -14.45
CA GLU A 102 -0.61 -19.43 -13.19
C GLU A 102 -0.01 -18.04 -13.45
N GLY A 103 -0.26 -17.10 -12.55
CA GLY A 103 0.29 -15.75 -12.61
C GLY A 103 0.40 -15.08 -11.25
N LEU A 104 1.31 -14.10 -11.19
CA LEU A 104 1.48 -13.21 -10.04
C LEU A 104 0.78 -11.87 -10.33
N ILE A 105 -0.04 -11.43 -9.39
CA ILE A 105 -0.81 -10.20 -9.49
C ILE A 105 -0.63 -9.42 -8.19
N ALA A 106 -0.44 -8.11 -8.29
CA ALA A 106 -0.47 -7.24 -7.13
C ALA A 106 -1.85 -6.58 -7.01
N GLY A 107 -2.32 -6.42 -5.78
CA GLY A 107 -3.57 -5.72 -5.47
C GLY A 107 -3.55 -5.14 -4.07
N THR A 108 -4.21 -3.99 -3.91
CA THR A 108 -4.50 -3.40 -2.60
C THR A 108 -5.89 -3.84 -2.16
N LEU A 109 -6.01 -4.38 -0.96
CA LEU A 109 -7.27 -4.88 -0.42
C LEU A 109 -8.21 -3.72 -0.09
N MET A 110 -9.34 -3.67 -0.76
CA MET A 110 -10.37 -2.65 -0.56
C MET A 110 -11.40 -3.06 0.48
N SER A 111 -11.84 -4.31 0.44
CA SER A 111 -12.80 -4.84 1.42
C SER A 111 -12.69 -6.34 1.55
N ILE A 112 -13.11 -6.85 2.71
CA ILE A 112 -13.20 -8.26 3.03
C ILE A 112 -14.58 -8.59 3.56
N GLN A 113 -15.21 -9.63 3.00
CA GLN A 113 -16.49 -10.12 3.45
C GLN A 113 -16.37 -11.61 3.77
N GLU A 114 -16.34 -11.95 5.05
CA GLU A 114 -16.35 -13.35 5.49
C GLU A 114 -17.78 -13.89 5.49
N LYS A 115 -17.93 -15.08 4.93
CA LYS A 115 -19.21 -15.80 4.84
C LYS A 115 -19.00 -17.28 5.17
N LYS A 116 -20.11 -18.00 5.32
CA LYS A 116 -20.11 -19.47 5.51
C LYS A 116 -20.82 -20.13 4.35
N THR A 117 -20.27 -21.22 3.87
CA THR A 117 -20.94 -22.09 2.89
C THR A 117 -22.15 -22.79 3.54
N ALA A 118 -23.02 -23.40 2.74
CA ALA A 118 -24.14 -24.21 3.25
C ALA A 118 -23.69 -25.37 4.17
N LYS A 119 -22.43 -25.82 4.03
CA LYS A 119 -21.82 -26.86 4.86
C LYS A 119 -21.13 -26.29 6.11
N GLY A 120 -21.24 -24.97 6.38
CA GLY A 120 -20.65 -24.30 7.54
C GLY A 120 -19.16 -23.92 7.39
N SER A 121 -18.49 -24.26 6.30
CA SER A 121 -17.09 -23.91 6.08
C SER A 121 -16.93 -22.41 5.80
N PRO A 122 -15.98 -21.71 6.44
CA PRO A 122 -15.77 -20.29 6.19
C PRO A 122 -15.11 -20.05 4.82
N TYR A 123 -15.49 -18.95 4.17
CA TYR A 123 -14.83 -18.42 3.00
C TYR A 123 -14.89 -16.89 3.04
N ALA A 124 -14.06 -16.21 2.28
CA ALA A 124 -14.14 -14.77 2.16
C ALA A 124 -14.16 -14.33 0.70
N ILE A 125 -14.86 -13.23 0.47
CA ILE A 125 -14.83 -12.47 -0.76
C ILE A 125 -13.91 -11.29 -0.49
N LEU A 126 -12.82 -11.19 -1.24
CA LEU A 126 -11.83 -10.13 -1.16
C LEU A 126 -11.97 -9.25 -2.39
N LYS A 127 -12.23 -7.96 -2.18
CA LYS A 127 -12.20 -6.97 -3.25
C LYS A 127 -10.83 -6.30 -3.27
N PHE A 128 -10.14 -6.38 -4.38
CA PHE A 128 -8.84 -5.76 -4.61
C PHE A 128 -8.93 -4.67 -5.67
N SER A 129 -8.04 -3.70 -5.59
CA SER A 129 -7.75 -2.75 -6.65
C SER A 129 -6.32 -2.96 -7.13
N ASP A 130 -6.13 -3.08 -8.44
CA ASP A 130 -4.82 -2.87 -9.07
C ASP A 130 -4.77 -1.48 -9.70
N GLN A 131 -3.68 -1.11 -10.37
CA GLN A 131 -3.56 0.22 -11.01
C GLN A 131 -4.57 0.45 -12.15
N ASN A 132 -5.19 -0.61 -12.68
CA ASN A 132 -6.01 -0.57 -13.88
C ASN A 132 -7.49 -0.89 -13.62
N SER A 133 -7.79 -1.64 -12.57
CA SER A 133 -9.14 -2.16 -12.34
C SER A 133 -9.36 -2.67 -10.91
N ASP A 134 -10.62 -2.74 -10.51
CA ASP A 134 -11.05 -3.48 -9.33
C ASP A 134 -11.40 -4.91 -9.72
N PHE A 135 -11.13 -5.85 -8.82
CA PHE A 135 -11.48 -7.26 -9.03
C PHE A 135 -11.80 -7.96 -7.71
N GLU A 136 -12.59 -9.02 -7.82
CA GLU A 136 -12.99 -9.81 -6.65
C GLU A 136 -12.43 -11.22 -6.75
N LEU A 137 -11.96 -11.73 -5.61
CA LEU A 137 -11.44 -13.08 -5.46
C LEU A 137 -12.13 -13.80 -4.30
N PHE A 138 -12.34 -15.09 -4.49
CA PHE A 138 -12.86 -15.96 -3.46
C PHE A 138 -11.71 -16.75 -2.84
N ILE A 139 -11.59 -16.69 -1.51
CA ILE A 139 -10.65 -17.54 -0.77
C ILE A 139 -11.42 -18.46 0.16
N PHE A 140 -11.02 -19.73 0.17
CA PHE A 140 -11.65 -20.75 0.99
C PHE A 140 -10.91 -20.94 2.31
N SER A 141 -11.52 -21.73 3.20
CA SER A 141 -11.15 -21.88 4.62
C SER A 141 -9.64 -22.01 4.87
N GLU A 142 -8.91 -22.77 4.06
CA GLU A 142 -7.48 -23.01 4.26
C GLU A 142 -6.67 -21.70 4.11
N ILE A 143 -6.82 -21.03 2.99
CA ILE A 143 -6.11 -19.76 2.70
C ILE A 143 -6.60 -18.65 3.61
N LEU A 144 -7.90 -18.62 3.92
CA LEU A 144 -8.49 -17.64 4.82
C LEU A 144 -7.90 -17.74 6.24
N ILE A 145 -7.85 -18.95 6.80
CA ILE A 145 -7.32 -19.14 8.16
C ILE A 145 -5.85 -18.76 8.26
N GLN A 146 -5.04 -19.14 7.25
CA GLN A 146 -3.61 -18.82 7.23
C GLN A 146 -3.30 -17.32 7.13
N ASN A 147 -4.19 -16.55 6.50
CA ASN A 147 -3.93 -15.14 6.17
C ASN A 147 -4.84 -14.15 6.90
N ARG A 148 -5.79 -14.61 7.72
CA ARG A 148 -6.84 -13.78 8.33
C ARG A 148 -6.30 -12.56 9.07
N GLU A 149 -5.23 -12.71 9.84
CA GLU A 149 -4.64 -11.62 10.62
C GLU A 149 -3.92 -10.59 9.75
N LYS A 150 -3.43 -11.01 8.58
CA LYS A 150 -2.71 -10.17 7.63
C LYS A 150 -3.64 -9.41 6.70
N LEU A 151 -4.83 -9.95 6.41
CA LEU A 151 -5.80 -9.36 5.50
C LEU A 151 -6.47 -8.15 6.15
N LYS A 152 -5.88 -6.98 5.96
CA LYS A 152 -6.41 -5.68 6.41
C LYS A 152 -6.68 -4.79 5.21
N GLU A 153 -7.77 -4.04 5.30
CA GLU A 153 -8.11 -3.04 4.27
C GLU A 153 -7.00 -2.00 4.12
N SER A 154 -6.79 -1.52 2.91
CA SER A 154 -5.71 -0.60 2.50
C SER A 154 -4.30 -1.20 2.49
N GLU A 155 -4.11 -2.47 2.86
CA GLU A 155 -2.83 -3.17 2.71
C GLU A 155 -2.70 -3.79 1.32
N SER A 156 -1.45 -3.86 0.82
CA SER A 156 -1.13 -4.37 -0.52
C SER A 156 -0.53 -5.77 -0.46
N PHE A 157 -0.93 -6.60 -1.41
CA PHE A 157 -0.56 -8.01 -1.47
C PHE A 157 -0.10 -8.40 -2.87
N VAL A 158 0.77 -9.40 -2.92
CA VAL A 158 1.06 -10.16 -4.14
C VAL A 158 0.35 -11.50 -4.03
N LEU A 159 -0.46 -11.78 -5.04
CA LEU A 159 -1.35 -12.93 -5.13
C LEU A 159 -0.84 -13.89 -6.19
N THR A 160 -0.69 -15.16 -5.87
CA THR A 160 -0.50 -16.22 -6.86
C THR A 160 -1.86 -16.75 -7.25
N LEU A 161 -2.27 -16.53 -8.50
CA LEU A 161 -3.56 -16.95 -9.01
C LEU A 161 -3.40 -18.13 -9.99
N LEU A 162 -4.39 -19.02 -9.95
CA LEU A 162 -4.54 -20.14 -10.88
C LEU A 162 -5.82 -19.99 -11.66
N LYS A 163 -5.76 -20.23 -12.98
CA LYS A 163 -6.95 -20.39 -13.82
C LYS A 163 -7.36 -21.84 -13.86
N ASP A 164 -8.62 -22.11 -13.55
CA ASP A 164 -9.21 -23.43 -13.70
C ASP A 164 -9.64 -23.62 -15.16
N GLY A 165 -8.89 -24.49 -15.87
CA GLY A 165 -8.88 -24.56 -17.34
C GLY A 165 -9.77 -25.64 -17.95
N ASN A 166 -10.87 -26.06 -17.33
CA ASN A 166 -11.72 -27.11 -17.90
C ASN A 166 -13.02 -26.56 -18.51
N GLY A 167 -12.98 -26.23 -19.80
CA GLY A 167 -14.17 -26.02 -20.63
C GLY A 167 -14.09 -24.85 -21.59
N GLU A 168 -14.30 -25.11 -22.87
CA GLU A 168 -14.30 -24.13 -23.95
C GLU A 168 -15.40 -23.05 -23.83
N ASN A 169 -16.32 -23.16 -22.85
CA ASN A 169 -17.46 -22.24 -22.67
C ASN A 169 -17.71 -21.79 -21.23
N SER A 170 -16.84 -22.11 -20.25
CA SER A 170 -17.02 -21.66 -18.87
C SER A 170 -16.13 -20.45 -18.59
N GLN A 171 -16.69 -19.43 -17.97
CA GLN A 171 -15.92 -18.33 -17.38
C GLN A 171 -14.76 -18.95 -16.58
N LYS A 172 -13.51 -18.70 -17.03
CA LYS A 172 -12.29 -19.21 -16.39
C LYS A 172 -12.33 -18.79 -14.93
N ARG A 173 -12.61 -19.73 -14.02
CA ARG A 173 -12.61 -19.45 -12.59
C ARG A 173 -11.17 -19.22 -12.15
N THR A 174 -10.96 -18.16 -11.38
CA THR A 174 -9.65 -17.83 -10.84
C THR A 174 -9.61 -18.24 -9.38
N ASN A 175 -8.66 -19.09 -9.02
CA ASN A 175 -8.44 -19.55 -7.66
C ASN A 175 -7.17 -18.91 -7.09
N VAL A 176 -7.22 -18.51 -5.83
CA VAL A 176 -6.06 -18.01 -5.11
C VAL A 176 -5.26 -19.18 -4.56
N LYS A 177 -3.99 -19.29 -4.95
CA LYS A 177 -3.05 -20.31 -4.47
C LYS A 177 -2.27 -19.82 -3.25
N LYS A 178 -1.84 -18.56 -3.28
CA LYS A 178 -1.01 -17.96 -2.23
C LYS A 178 -1.26 -16.46 -2.14
N ILE A 179 -1.18 -15.94 -0.91
CA ILE A 179 -1.24 -14.50 -0.60
C ILE A 179 0.03 -14.16 0.17
N VAL A 180 0.74 -13.11 -0.24
CA VAL A 180 1.94 -12.60 0.45
C VAL A 180 1.78 -11.09 0.57
N SER A 181 2.03 -10.53 1.76
CA SER A 181 2.05 -9.08 1.93
C SER A 181 3.15 -8.46 1.08
N LEU A 182 2.88 -7.32 0.46
CA LEU A 182 3.88 -6.59 -0.30
C LEU A 182 5.04 -6.16 0.60
N ASP A 183 4.75 -5.77 1.84
CA ASP A 183 5.77 -5.43 2.84
C ASP A 183 6.69 -6.63 3.16
N GLU A 184 6.18 -7.86 3.21
CA GLU A 184 7.01 -9.07 3.38
C GLU A 184 7.96 -9.28 2.20
N ILE A 185 7.54 -8.93 0.99
CA ILE A 185 8.38 -9.07 -0.21
C ILE A 185 9.46 -7.99 -0.22
N ILE A 186 9.10 -6.74 0.09
CA ILE A 186 10.03 -5.60 0.12
C ILE A 186 11.09 -5.77 1.20
N ASN A 187 10.67 -6.23 2.39
CA ASN A 187 11.56 -6.43 3.55
C ASN A 187 12.29 -7.78 3.52
N ARG A 188 12.11 -8.57 2.45
CA ARG A 188 12.78 -9.85 2.33
C ARG A 188 14.27 -9.62 2.17
N SER A 189 15.04 -9.99 3.18
CA SER A 189 16.50 -10.00 3.07
C SER A 189 16.93 -11.06 2.06
N TYR A 190 17.80 -10.68 1.15
CA TYR A 190 18.47 -11.63 0.27
C TYR A 190 19.62 -12.26 1.07
N ASP A 191 19.74 -13.58 1.01
CA ASP A 191 20.84 -14.29 1.67
C ASP A 191 22.18 -13.96 1.03
N ASN A 192 22.19 -13.78 -0.29
CA ASN A 192 23.39 -13.47 -1.07
C ASN A 192 23.06 -12.48 -2.20
N ILE A 193 23.92 -11.50 -2.40
CA ILE A 193 23.91 -10.58 -3.54
C ILE A 193 25.23 -10.73 -4.27
N SER A 194 25.18 -10.99 -5.59
CA SER A 194 26.36 -11.04 -6.44
C SER A 194 26.41 -9.81 -7.35
N ILE A 195 27.45 -9.02 -7.23
CA ILE A 195 27.69 -7.81 -8.04
C ILE A 195 28.80 -8.13 -9.02
N GLU A 196 28.49 -8.16 -10.32
CA GLU A 196 29.49 -8.32 -11.35
C GLU A 196 29.93 -6.94 -11.84
N LEU A 197 31.21 -6.62 -11.67
CA LEU A 197 31.80 -5.33 -12.08
C LEU A 197 32.29 -5.42 -13.53
N ASN A 198 31.95 -4.42 -14.32
CA ASN A 198 32.49 -4.22 -15.68
C ASN A 198 33.71 -3.31 -15.62
N ASP A 199 34.55 -3.30 -16.67
CA ASP A 199 35.81 -2.56 -16.71
C ASP A 199 35.70 -1.03 -16.48
N ASN A 200 34.50 -0.47 -16.56
CA ASN A 200 34.22 0.98 -16.40
C ASN A 200 33.49 1.35 -15.10
N TYR A 201 33.51 0.46 -14.09
CA TYR A 201 32.76 0.73 -12.87
C TYR A 201 33.52 1.62 -11.87
N ASP A 202 32.83 2.62 -11.30
CA ASP A 202 33.40 3.48 -10.25
C ASP A 202 33.34 2.79 -8.88
N LEU A 203 34.49 2.33 -8.40
CA LEU A 203 34.63 1.71 -7.08
C LEU A 203 34.25 2.65 -5.92
N ALA A 204 34.35 3.97 -6.12
CA ALA A 204 33.97 4.94 -5.10
C ALA A 204 32.46 5.00 -4.91
N GLU A 205 31.70 4.86 -6.00
CA GLU A 205 30.25 4.76 -5.96
C GLU A 205 29.79 3.47 -5.26
N LEU A 206 30.39 2.33 -5.62
CA LEU A 206 30.11 1.05 -4.97
C LEU A 206 30.36 1.10 -3.45
N LYS A 207 31.47 1.72 -3.02
CA LYS A 207 31.81 1.90 -1.62
C LYS A 207 30.74 2.72 -0.87
N ASN A 208 30.10 3.68 -1.54
CA ASN A 208 29.05 4.49 -0.94
C ASN A 208 27.76 3.68 -0.70
N PHE A 209 27.43 2.75 -1.59
CA PHE A 209 26.30 1.82 -1.41
C PHE A 209 26.53 0.78 -0.30
N LEU A 210 27.79 0.37 -0.08
CA LEU A 210 28.17 -0.68 0.87
C LEU A 210 28.61 -0.15 2.24
N LYS A 211 28.20 1.08 2.62
CA LYS A 211 28.61 1.70 3.91
C LYS A 211 27.97 1.07 5.13
N ASP A 212 26.75 0.61 5.01
CA ASP A 212 25.97 0.12 6.15
C ASP A 212 26.13 -1.39 6.28
N LYS A 213 26.37 -1.83 7.54
CA LYS A 213 26.46 -3.26 7.83
C LYS A 213 25.08 -3.90 7.81
N GLY A 214 24.91 -4.92 6.99
CA GLY A 214 23.71 -5.75 6.89
C GLY A 214 23.99 -7.22 7.19
N ASN A 215 22.96 -8.04 7.11
CA ASN A 215 23.05 -9.49 7.28
C ASN A 215 23.18 -10.26 5.95
N THR A 216 23.11 -9.54 4.82
CA THR A 216 23.19 -10.12 3.48
C THR A 216 24.64 -10.31 3.07
N LYS A 217 25.02 -11.50 2.65
CA LYS A 217 26.36 -11.77 2.09
C LYS A 217 26.48 -11.14 0.72
N ILE A 218 27.52 -10.33 0.52
CA ILE A 218 27.80 -9.67 -0.76
C ILE A 218 29.01 -10.33 -1.39
N GLN A 219 28.87 -10.77 -2.64
CA GLN A 219 29.95 -11.26 -3.47
C GLN A 219 30.20 -10.28 -4.60
N ILE A 220 31.43 -9.78 -4.70
CA ILE A 220 31.85 -8.93 -5.79
C ILE A 220 32.63 -9.78 -6.77
N ILE A 221 32.18 -9.85 -8.01
CA ILE A 221 32.80 -10.63 -9.09
C ILE A 221 33.52 -9.66 -10.01
N VAL A 222 34.84 -9.74 -10.05
CA VAL A 222 35.68 -8.90 -10.91
C VAL A 222 36.24 -9.78 -12.03
N PRO A 223 35.95 -9.51 -13.31
CA PRO A 223 36.58 -10.19 -14.43
C PRO A 223 38.04 -9.75 -14.53
N HIS A 224 38.97 -10.70 -14.60
CA HIS A 224 40.39 -10.43 -14.78
C HIS A 224 41.05 -11.54 -15.62
N ASN A 225 41.60 -11.20 -16.79
CA ASN A 225 42.36 -12.13 -17.66
C ASN A 225 41.65 -13.49 -17.91
N ASN A 226 40.40 -13.48 -18.36
CA ASN A 226 39.54 -14.66 -18.56
C ASN A 226 39.27 -15.49 -17.28
N LYS A 227 39.54 -14.95 -16.08
CA LYS A 227 39.19 -15.54 -14.79
C LYS A 227 38.24 -14.57 -14.05
N LYS A 228 37.42 -15.13 -13.19
CA LYS A 228 36.56 -14.35 -12.28
C LYS A 228 37.18 -14.36 -10.88
N ILE A 229 37.50 -13.21 -10.33
CA ILE A 229 37.92 -13.04 -8.94
C ILE A 229 36.68 -12.77 -8.13
N ILE A 230 36.42 -13.58 -7.11
CA ILE A 230 35.25 -13.43 -6.22
C ILE A 230 35.74 -12.92 -4.87
N LEU A 231 35.27 -11.75 -4.47
CA LEU A 231 35.49 -11.17 -3.15
C LEU A 231 34.19 -11.33 -2.35
N SER A 232 34.26 -11.89 -1.14
CA SER A 232 33.11 -12.03 -0.25
C SER A 232 33.23 -11.03 0.89
N LEU A 233 32.17 -10.23 1.14
CA LEU A 233 32.05 -9.25 2.21
C LEU A 233 31.00 -9.68 3.22
#